data_0713c2dcd7b794735d65922a0ab227ef
#
_entry.id   0713c2dcd7b794735d65922a0ab227ef
#
_cell.length_a   1.000
_cell.length_b   1.000
_cell.length_c   1.000
_cell.angle_alpha   90.00
_cell.angle_beta   90.00
_cell.angle_gamma   90.00
#
_symmetry.space_group_name_H-M   'P 1'
#
loop_
_entity.id
_entity.type
_entity.pdbx_description
1 polymer ?
#
loop_
_entity_poly.entity_id
_entity_poly.type
_entity_poly.pdbx_seq_one_letter_code
_entity_poly.pdbx_strand_id
1 'polypeptide(L)'
;MNKKDRCRGALIGLAVGDSLGSVVEFMAPGSFEPVTEYRSGGPHRLNAGEFTDDTSMALALADSIAKVGWNLNDQAERYVEWMTKGKYSVNGRCFDIGITTSRALHTFMESKDATQSGSRSESASGNGSIMRLAPVPIRFHGHYTNNIPELARLAEESSLTTHASEQCLSACRYMALVLSALIHGEDRSKVLSSSWGPLAELNAVKPLHPLVLAVAQGSFREKTPPALRGSGWVVQSLEAALWAFHDATSFEEAVLKAVALGDDADTTAAVCGQFAGAWFGESGIPSSLREGLARYDMLYEALEGLMAE
;
A
#
# COMPACT_ATOMS: atom_id res chain seq x y z
N MET A 1 13.01 16.28 9.88
CA MET A 1 12.43 14.93 9.75
C MET A 1 13.52 13.97 9.31
N ASN A 2 13.71 12.87 10.02
CA ASN A 2 14.72 11.85 9.71
C ASN A 2 14.08 10.65 9.00
N LYS A 3 14.93 9.73 8.48
CA LYS A 3 14.45 8.52 7.76
C LYS A 3 13.58 7.62 8.61
N LYS A 4 13.91 7.45 9.91
CA LYS A 4 13.14 6.63 10.84
C LYS A 4 11.70 7.14 10.97
N ASP A 5 11.52 8.44 11.11
CA ASP A 5 10.21 9.09 11.17
C ASP A 5 9.39 8.87 9.87
N ARG A 6 10.05 8.92 8.71
CA ARG A 6 9.42 8.65 7.39
C ARG A 6 9.03 7.17 7.22
N CYS A 7 9.91 6.24 7.63
CA CYS A 7 9.61 4.80 7.62
C CYS A 7 8.38 4.49 8.50
N ARG A 8 8.36 5.04 9.72
CA ARG A 8 7.23 4.88 10.64
C ARG A 8 5.96 5.49 10.05
N GLY A 9 6.08 6.70 9.48
CA GLY A 9 4.98 7.36 8.81
C GLY A 9 4.38 6.54 7.68
N ALA A 10 5.18 5.85 6.86
CA ALA A 10 4.69 5.05 5.74
C ALA A 10 3.78 3.89 6.19
N LEU A 11 4.14 3.14 7.23
CA LEU A 11 3.32 2.02 7.70
C LEU A 11 2.12 2.50 8.54
N ILE A 12 2.32 3.47 9.42
CA ILE A 12 1.22 4.05 10.20
C ILE A 12 0.23 4.76 9.28
N GLY A 13 0.73 5.48 8.27
CA GLY A 13 -0.09 6.17 7.28
C GLY A 13 -0.95 5.22 6.45
N LEU A 14 -0.41 4.04 6.09
CA LEU A 14 -1.18 2.95 5.48
C LEU A 14 -2.37 2.58 6.36
N ALA A 15 -2.12 2.26 7.63
CA ALA A 15 -3.16 1.81 8.56
C ALA A 15 -4.19 2.90 8.87
N VAL A 16 -3.76 4.17 8.94
CA VAL A 16 -4.67 5.31 9.11
C VAL A 16 -5.59 5.47 7.90
N GLY A 17 -5.04 5.36 6.68
CA GLY A 17 -5.81 5.46 5.44
C GLY A 17 -6.85 4.35 5.33
N ASP A 18 -6.43 3.10 5.54
CA ASP A 18 -7.27 1.91 5.60
C ASP A 18 -8.45 2.12 6.59
N SER A 19 -8.15 2.44 7.84
CA SER A 19 -9.17 2.62 8.88
C SER A 19 -10.13 3.78 8.62
N LEU A 20 -9.68 4.87 7.99
CA LEU A 20 -10.56 6.00 7.64
C LEU A 20 -11.45 5.67 6.45
N GLY A 21 -10.94 4.91 5.47
CA GLY A 21 -11.66 4.57 4.26
C GLY A 21 -12.72 3.48 4.47
N SER A 22 -12.48 2.54 5.39
CA SER A 22 -13.29 1.34 5.59
C SER A 22 -14.78 1.62 5.85
N VAL A 23 -15.12 2.75 6.46
CA VAL A 23 -16.51 3.10 6.78
C VAL A 23 -17.33 3.49 5.53
N VAL A 24 -16.68 3.93 4.46
CA VAL A 24 -17.32 4.35 3.20
C VAL A 24 -16.93 3.48 2.01
N GLU A 25 -16.27 2.38 2.26
CA GLU A 25 -15.95 1.37 1.26
C GLU A 25 -17.22 0.88 0.56
N PHE A 26 -17.14 0.70 -0.76
CA PHE A 26 -18.24 0.37 -1.68
C PHE A 26 -19.34 1.43 -1.79
N MET A 27 -19.19 2.58 -1.16
CA MET A 27 -20.13 3.69 -1.34
C MET A 27 -19.76 4.50 -2.58
N ALA A 28 -20.78 4.95 -3.33
CA ALA A 28 -20.55 5.78 -4.51
C ALA A 28 -19.99 7.15 -4.11
N PRO A 29 -19.08 7.75 -4.91
CA PRO A 29 -18.57 9.09 -4.67
C PRO A 29 -19.68 10.11 -4.43
N GLY A 30 -19.57 10.89 -3.37
CA GLY A 30 -20.54 11.92 -3.01
C GLY A 30 -21.87 11.41 -2.43
N SER A 31 -22.03 10.10 -2.18
CA SER A 31 -23.24 9.53 -1.57
C SER A 31 -23.17 9.43 -0.05
N PHE A 32 -22.09 9.88 0.57
CA PHE A 32 -21.86 9.81 2.01
C PHE A 32 -21.37 11.15 2.58
N GLU A 33 -21.59 11.35 3.87
CA GLU A 33 -21.07 12.51 4.57
C GLU A 33 -19.53 12.46 4.63
N PRO A 34 -18.85 13.59 4.43
CA PRO A 34 -17.39 13.65 4.49
C PRO A 34 -16.84 12.97 5.73
N VAL A 35 -15.85 12.10 5.54
CA VAL A 35 -15.10 11.46 6.63
C VAL A 35 -14.05 12.46 7.11
N THR A 36 -14.01 12.73 8.41
CA THR A 36 -13.05 13.63 9.05
C THR A 36 -12.34 12.98 10.24
N GLU A 37 -12.85 11.83 10.68
CA GLU A 37 -12.36 11.08 11.83
C GLU A 37 -12.75 9.61 11.71
N TYR A 38 -12.19 8.74 12.53
CA TYR A 38 -12.62 7.35 12.59
C TYR A 38 -14.07 7.23 13.01
N ARG A 39 -14.82 6.40 12.31
CA ARG A 39 -16.22 6.09 12.59
C ARG A 39 -16.44 4.59 12.67
N SER A 40 -17.37 4.16 13.51
CA SER A 40 -17.82 2.76 13.52
C SER A 40 -18.82 2.52 12.39
N GLY A 41 -18.80 1.32 11.82
CA GLY A 41 -19.78 0.90 10.79
C GLY A 41 -19.12 0.34 9.54
N GLY A 42 -19.59 0.80 8.39
CA GLY A 42 -19.16 0.31 7.08
C GLY A 42 -19.63 -1.12 6.77
N PRO A 43 -19.22 -1.69 5.63
CA PRO A 43 -19.65 -3.03 5.20
C PRO A 43 -19.22 -4.13 6.17
N HIS A 44 -18.09 -3.95 6.84
CA HIS A 44 -17.52 -4.94 7.76
C HIS A 44 -17.94 -4.73 9.23
N ARG A 45 -18.71 -3.67 9.52
CA ARG A 45 -19.21 -3.31 10.88
C ARG A 45 -18.08 -3.14 11.89
N LEU A 46 -17.03 -2.42 11.50
CA LEU A 46 -15.86 -2.17 12.31
C LEU A 46 -16.14 -1.15 13.43
N ASN A 47 -15.37 -1.23 14.50
CA ASN A 47 -15.27 -0.14 15.46
C ASN A 47 -14.39 0.97 14.91
N ALA A 48 -14.54 2.19 15.44
CA ALA A 48 -13.71 3.32 15.05
C ALA A 48 -12.21 3.01 15.25
N GLY A 49 -11.41 3.26 14.21
CA GLY A 49 -9.97 3.00 14.21
C GLY A 49 -9.56 1.55 13.88
N GLU A 50 -10.51 0.62 13.68
CA GLU A 50 -10.20 -0.72 13.18
C GLU A 50 -9.88 -0.69 11.69
N PHE A 51 -8.90 -1.50 11.28
CA PHE A 51 -8.38 -1.61 9.92
C PHE A 51 -8.81 -2.93 9.25
N THR A 52 -8.61 -3.03 7.92
CA THR A 52 -9.05 -4.16 7.10
C THR A 52 -7.89 -5.10 6.71
N ASP A 53 -8.01 -5.76 5.56
CA ASP A 53 -6.98 -6.66 5.01
C ASP A 53 -5.72 -5.92 4.55
N ASP A 54 -5.82 -4.66 4.14
CA ASP A 54 -4.67 -3.81 3.76
C ASP A 54 -3.59 -3.84 4.84
N THR A 55 -3.95 -3.42 6.04
CA THR A 55 -3.05 -3.38 7.19
C THR A 55 -2.71 -4.78 7.68
N SER A 56 -3.68 -5.69 7.72
CA SER A 56 -3.44 -7.08 8.14
C SER A 56 -2.38 -7.77 7.29
N MET A 57 -2.44 -7.61 5.97
CA MET A 57 -1.46 -8.19 5.05
C MET A 57 -0.12 -7.44 5.08
N ALA A 58 -0.12 -6.13 5.31
CA ALA A 58 1.12 -5.38 5.52
C ALA A 58 1.85 -5.85 6.80
N LEU A 59 1.13 -6.10 7.89
CA LEU A 59 1.69 -6.65 9.13
C LEU A 59 2.26 -8.06 8.92
N ALA A 60 1.56 -8.92 8.15
CA ALA A 60 2.03 -10.25 7.79
C ALA A 60 3.35 -10.19 6.99
N LEU A 61 3.42 -9.28 6.00
CA LEU A 61 4.63 -9.04 5.20
C LEU A 61 5.78 -8.53 6.07
N ALA A 62 5.50 -7.57 6.93
CA ALA A 62 6.49 -7.00 7.86
C ALA A 62 7.08 -8.06 8.79
N ASP A 63 6.22 -8.90 9.38
CA ASP A 63 6.63 -9.98 10.29
C ASP A 63 7.49 -11.04 9.57
N SER A 64 7.17 -11.36 8.31
CA SER A 64 7.99 -12.24 7.47
C SER A 64 9.39 -11.66 7.25
N ILE A 65 9.46 -10.44 6.74
CA ILE A 65 10.72 -9.75 6.43
C ILE A 65 11.58 -9.61 7.70
N ALA A 66 10.97 -9.25 8.83
CA ALA A 66 11.69 -9.04 10.08
C ALA A 66 12.26 -10.33 10.68
N LYS A 67 11.52 -11.44 10.62
CA LYS A 67 11.88 -12.69 11.30
C LYS A 67 12.69 -13.65 10.45
N VAL A 68 12.45 -13.67 9.13
CA VAL A 68 13.02 -14.68 8.22
C VAL A 68 13.88 -14.05 7.12
N GLY A 69 13.77 -12.73 6.93
CA GLY A 69 14.37 -12.05 5.79
C GLY A 69 13.52 -12.20 4.54
N TRP A 70 14.15 -12.16 3.37
CA TRP A 70 13.42 -12.22 2.10
C TRP A 70 13.07 -13.67 1.73
N ASN A 71 11.84 -14.07 1.95
CA ASN A 71 11.34 -15.42 1.65
C ASN A 71 9.87 -15.39 1.23
N LEU A 72 9.60 -15.60 -0.05
CA LEU A 72 8.24 -15.52 -0.62
C LEU A 72 7.30 -16.60 -0.06
N ASN A 73 7.81 -17.80 0.20
CA ASN A 73 6.99 -18.85 0.78
C ASN A 73 6.57 -18.52 2.22
N ASP A 74 7.48 -17.99 3.04
CA ASP A 74 7.12 -17.52 4.39
C ASP A 74 6.12 -16.36 4.34
N GLN A 75 6.26 -15.41 3.39
CA GLN A 75 5.27 -14.36 3.17
C GLN A 75 3.89 -14.97 2.88
N ALA A 76 3.81 -15.91 1.94
CA ALA A 76 2.56 -16.57 1.58
C ALA A 76 1.98 -17.41 2.74
N GLU A 77 2.82 -18.11 3.53
CA GLU A 77 2.39 -18.84 4.72
C GLU A 77 1.74 -17.91 5.75
N ARG A 78 2.30 -16.72 5.98
CA ARG A 78 1.71 -15.73 6.90
C ARG A 78 0.39 -15.18 6.39
N TYR A 79 0.24 -14.97 5.08
CA TYR A 79 -1.05 -14.61 4.49
C TYR A 79 -2.08 -15.74 4.66
N VAL A 80 -1.67 -17.01 4.55
CA VAL A 80 -2.53 -18.16 4.84
C VAL A 80 -2.89 -18.22 6.33
N GLU A 81 -1.98 -17.90 7.25
CA GLU A 81 -2.29 -17.80 8.68
C GLU A 81 -3.31 -16.69 8.96
N TRP A 82 -3.20 -15.54 8.26
CA TRP A 82 -4.24 -14.51 8.34
C TRP A 82 -5.57 -15.03 7.79
N MET A 83 -5.58 -15.60 6.59
CA MET A 83 -6.79 -16.10 5.94
C MET A 83 -7.51 -17.17 6.78
N THR A 84 -6.77 -18.10 7.38
CA THR A 84 -7.35 -19.29 8.04
C THR A 84 -7.53 -19.14 9.55
N LYS A 85 -6.73 -18.29 10.19
CA LYS A 85 -6.69 -18.16 11.67
C LYS A 85 -6.94 -16.72 12.14
N GLY A 86 -7.05 -15.74 11.24
CA GLY A 86 -7.20 -14.34 11.60
C GLY A 86 -5.96 -13.69 12.24
N LYS A 87 -4.79 -14.31 12.12
CA LYS A 87 -3.54 -13.73 12.61
C LYS A 87 -3.28 -12.41 11.87
N TYR A 88 -2.77 -11.40 12.55
CA TYR A 88 -2.59 -10.02 12.06
C TYR A 88 -3.89 -9.22 11.87
N SER A 89 -5.06 -9.83 11.88
CA SER A 89 -6.33 -9.09 11.79
C SER A 89 -6.61 -8.31 13.08
N VAL A 90 -7.24 -7.16 12.92
CA VAL A 90 -7.62 -6.28 14.04
C VAL A 90 -8.54 -6.95 15.04
N ASN A 91 -9.40 -7.87 14.59
CA ASN A 91 -10.42 -8.55 15.38
C ASN A 91 -10.23 -10.07 15.50
N GLY A 92 -9.09 -10.60 15.05
CA GLY A 92 -8.76 -12.03 15.13
C GLY A 92 -9.49 -12.92 14.12
N ARG A 93 -10.10 -12.34 13.08
CA ARG A 93 -10.78 -13.06 11.99
C ARG A 93 -10.35 -12.51 10.65
N CYS A 94 -10.26 -13.37 9.62
CA CYS A 94 -10.12 -12.93 8.26
C CYS A 94 -11.45 -12.34 7.76
N PHE A 95 -11.39 -11.14 7.20
CA PHE A 95 -12.51 -10.51 6.50
C PHE A 95 -11.94 -9.63 5.40
N ASP A 96 -12.80 -9.19 4.49
CA ASP A 96 -12.47 -8.32 3.35
C ASP A 96 -11.47 -8.90 2.35
N ILE A 97 -11.14 -10.15 2.42
CA ILE A 97 -10.19 -10.78 1.52
C ILE A 97 -10.65 -10.73 0.06
N GLY A 98 -9.87 -10.08 -0.80
CA GLY A 98 -10.15 -10.01 -2.24
C GLY A 98 -10.12 -11.39 -2.93
N ILE A 99 -10.94 -11.54 -3.98
CA ILE A 99 -11.07 -12.81 -4.73
C ILE A 99 -9.71 -13.26 -5.29
N THR A 100 -8.93 -12.35 -5.85
CA THR A 100 -7.59 -12.66 -6.41
C THR A 100 -6.65 -13.15 -5.32
N THR A 101 -6.61 -12.50 -4.17
CA THR A 101 -5.82 -12.90 -3.01
C THR A 101 -6.23 -14.29 -2.52
N SER A 102 -7.53 -14.50 -2.29
CA SER A 102 -8.04 -15.78 -1.81
C SER A 102 -7.68 -16.95 -2.74
N ARG A 103 -7.86 -16.79 -4.04
CA ARG A 103 -7.50 -17.81 -5.05
C ARG A 103 -5.99 -18.10 -5.04
N ALA A 104 -5.16 -17.07 -4.98
CA ALA A 104 -3.70 -17.23 -4.94
C ALA A 104 -3.25 -18.00 -3.69
N LEU A 105 -3.82 -17.69 -2.53
CA LEU A 105 -3.48 -18.40 -1.29
C LEU A 105 -3.92 -19.86 -1.31
N HIS A 106 -5.06 -20.20 -1.92
CA HIS A 106 -5.45 -21.60 -2.14
C HIS A 106 -4.47 -22.30 -3.09
N THR A 107 -4.09 -21.64 -4.20
CA THR A 107 -3.04 -22.18 -5.12
C THR A 107 -1.72 -22.42 -4.37
N PHE A 108 -1.30 -21.48 -3.51
CA PHE A 108 -0.11 -21.68 -2.68
C PHE A 108 -0.24 -22.84 -1.69
N MET A 109 -1.39 -23.01 -1.07
CA MET A 109 -1.61 -24.13 -0.14
C MET A 109 -1.45 -25.50 -0.82
N GLU A 110 -1.78 -25.59 -2.10
CA GLU A 110 -1.63 -26.80 -2.92
C GLU A 110 -0.20 -26.96 -3.46
N SER A 111 0.36 -25.91 -4.06
CA SER A 111 1.66 -25.96 -4.77
C SER A 111 2.88 -25.86 -3.86
N LYS A 112 2.75 -25.14 -2.73
CA LYS A 112 3.86 -24.72 -1.86
C LYS A 112 4.92 -23.86 -2.56
N ASP A 113 4.55 -23.21 -3.68
CA ASP A 113 5.40 -22.31 -4.44
C ASP A 113 4.74 -20.94 -4.60
N ALA A 114 5.16 -19.98 -3.78
CA ALA A 114 4.64 -18.64 -3.78
C ALA A 114 4.94 -17.86 -5.07
N THR A 115 5.94 -18.26 -5.85
CA THR A 115 6.28 -17.61 -7.13
C THR A 115 5.28 -17.93 -8.23
N GLN A 116 4.47 -18.97 -8.05
CA GLN A 116 3.48 -19.46 -9.01
C GLN A 116 2.04 -19.23 -8.52
N SER A 117 1.84 -18.73 -7.31
CA SER A 117 0.50 -18.65 -6.71
C SER A 117 -0.33 -17.48 -7.22
N GLY A 118 0.30 -16.35 -7.50
CA GLY A 118 -0.40 -15.16 -8.02
C GLY A 118 -0.89 -15.32 -9.46
N SER A 119 -2.09 -14.80 -9.73
CA SER A 119 -2.65 -14.79 -11.08
C SER A 119 -1.86 -13.86 -12.00
N ARG A 120 -1.49 -14.36 -13.18
CA ARG A 120 -0.82 -13.59 -14.25
C ARG A 120 -1.82 -12.95 -15.23
N SER A 121 -3.11 -13.20 -15.07
CA SER A 121 -4.14 -12.65 -15.94
C SER A 121 -4.28 -11.13 -15.76
N GLU A 122 -4.34 -10.39 -16.86
CA GLU A 122 -4.64 -8.95 -16.85
C GLU A 122 -6.01 -8.65 -16.21
N SER A 123 -6.97 -9.57 -16.31
CA SER A 123 -8.28 -9.43 -15.65
C SER A 123 -8.24 -9.59 -14.12
N ALA A 124 -7.10 -10.02 -13.57
CA ALA A 124 -6.87 -10.15 -12.13
C ALA A 124 -5.91 -9.07 -11.60
N SER A 125 -5.86 -7.91 -12.26
CA SER A 125 -5.00 -6.78 -11.90
C SER A 125 -5.60 -5.94 -10.76
N GLY A 126 -5.91 -6.58 -9.62
CA GLY A 126 -6.36 -5.91 -8.40
C GLY A 126 -5.23 -5.16 -7.69
N ASN A 127 -5.59 -4.28 -6.77
CA ASN A 127 -4.67 -3.43 -6.00
C ASN A 127 -4.09 -4.11 -4.73
N GLY A 128 -4.44 -5.38 -4.47
CA GLY A 128 -4.09 -6.09 -3.24
C GLY A 128 -2.59 -6.29 -2.97
N SER A 129 -1.70 -6.02 -3.94
CA SER A 129 -0.26 -6.03 -3.70
C SER A 129 0.31 -4.66 -3.35
N ILE A 130 -0.23 -3.56 -3.93
CA ILE A 130 0.24 -2.20 -3.61
C ILE A 130 -0.30 -1.71 -2.26
N MET A 131 -1.49 -2.16 -1.85
CA MET A 131 -2.09 -1.78 -0.58
C MET A 131 -1.18 -2.09 0.62
N ARG A 132 -0.47 -3.23 0.58
CA ARG A 132 0.37 -3.78 1.66
C ARG A 132 1.88 -3.55 1.48
N LEU A 133 2.32 -2.74 0.51
CA LEU A 133 3.70 -2.72 0.02
C LEU A 133 4.71 -2.07 0.98
N ALA A 134 4.29 -1.16 1.86
CA ALA A 134 5.15 -0.35 2.72
C ALA A 134 6.32 -1.10 3.41
N PRO A 135 6.17 -2.33 3.91
CA PRO A 135 7.28 -3.07 4.53
C PRO A 135 8.50 -3.25 3.62
N VAL A 136 8.31 -3.38 2.31
CA VAL A 136 9.41 -3.57 1.35
C VAL A 136 10.30 -2.33 1.29
N PRO A 137 9.81 -1.13 0.92
CA PRO A 137 10.66 0.07 0.93
C PRO A 137 11.12 0.46 2.34
N ILE A 138 10.38 0.18 3.42
CA ILE A 138 10.85 0.45 4.78
C ILE A 138 12.13 -0.34 5.08
N ARG A 139 12.18 -1.62 4.77
CA ARG A 139 13.36 -2.47 5.03
C ARG A 139 14.48 -2.22 4.04
N PHE A 140 14.14 -2.02 2.77
CA PHE A 140 15.10 -2.06 1.66
C PHE A 140 15.34 -0.70 0.99
N HIS A 141 14.91 0.43 1.61
CA HIS A 141 15.10 1.77 1.03
C HIS A 141 16.56 2.09 0.67
N GLY A 142 17.53 1.43 1.31
CA GLY A 142 18.95 1.63 1.01
C GLY A 142 19.31 1.33 -0.46
N HIS A 143 18.60 0.41 -1.10
CA HIS A 143 18.81 0.09 -2.51
C HIS A 143 18.44 1.23 -3.46
N TYR A 144 17.61 2.18 -3.04
CA TYR A 144 17.29 3.36 -3.82
C TYR A 144 18.55 4.14 -4.24
N THR A 145 19.57 4.21 -3.39
CA THR A 145 20.77 5.00 -3.64
C THR A 145 21.90 4.25 -4.37
N ASN A 146 21.83 2.92 -4.42
CA ASN A 146 22.95 2.11 -4.92
C ASN A 146 22.57 0.91 -5.80
N ASN A 147 21.29 0.49 -5.80
CA ASN A 147 20.86 -0.70 -6.55
C ASN A 147 19.35 -0.68 -6.83
N ILE A 148 18.87 0.26 -7.64
CA ILE A 148 17.46 0.35 -8.05
C ILE A 148 16.94 -0.97 -8.64
N PRO A 149 17.70 -1.74 -9.45
CA PRO A 149 17.28 -3.04 -9.94
C PRO A 149 16.88 -4.03 -8.82
N GLU A 150 17.63 -4.04 -7.73
CA GLU A 150 17.33 -4.92 -6.60
C GLU A 150 16.07 -4.49 -5.84
N LEU A 151 15.89 -3.20 -5.60
CA LEU A 151 14.65 -2.68 -5.03
C LEU A 151 13.43 -3.05 -5.88
N ALA A 152 13.56 -2.89 -7.20
CA ALA A 152 12.50 -3.25 -8.15
C ALA A 152 12.19 -4.76 -8.12
N ARG A 153 13.22 -5.61 -8.08
CA ARG A 153 13.07 -7.07 -7.97
C ARG A 153 12.31 -7.46 -6.69
N LEU A 154 12.70 -6.92 -5.54
CA LEU A 154 12.05 -7.21 -4.26
C LEU A 154 10.58 -6.77 -4.28
N ALA A 155 10.28 -5.57 -4.78
CA ALA A 155 8.92 -5.08 -4.90
C ALA A 155 8.06 -5.95 -5.83
N GLU A 156 8.57 -6.33 -6.99
CA GLU A 156 7.91 -7.22 -7.94
C GLU A 156 7.64 -8.60 -7.33
N GLU A 157 8.64 -9.20 -6.69
CA GLU A 157 8.52 -10.52 -6.06
C GLU A 157 7.49 -10.54 -4.93
N SER A 158 7.37 -9.47 -4.12
CA SER A 158 6.35 -9.40 -3.07
C SER A 158 4.92 -9.48 -3.64
N SER A 159 4.72 -9.02 -4.87
CA SER A 159 3.44 -9.08 -5.57
C SER A 159 3.13 -10.49 -6.10
N LEU A 160 4.15 -11.26 -6.53
CA LEU A 160 3.98 -12.60 -7.10
C LEU A 160 3.18 -13.55 -6.22
N THR A 161 3.27 -13.39 -4.91
CA THR A 161 2.57 -14.24 -3.94
C THR A 161 1.05 -14.23 -4.12
N THR A 162 0.49 -13.17 -4.70
CA THR A 162 -0.97 -13.02 -4.88
C THR A 162 -1.36 -12.41 -6.22
N HIS A 163 -0.61 -11.44 -6.73
CA HIS A 163 -0.94 -10.63 -7.92
C HIS A 163 0.26 -10.59 -8.87
N ALA A 164 0.24 -11.43 -9.89
CA ALA A 164 1.37 -11.60 -10.80
C ALA A 164 1.11 -11.05 -12.22
N SER A 165 0.04 -10.27 -12.44
CA SER A 165 -0.14 -9.54 -13.71
C SER A 165 0.94 -8.46 -13.87
N GLU A 166 1.33 -8.15 -15.10
CA GLU A 166 2.38 -7.13 -15.34
C GLU A 166 1.98 -5.74 -14.84
N GLN A 167 0.68 -5.43 -14.80
CA GLN A 167 0.19 -4.19 -14.18
C GLN A 167 0.51 -4.13 -12.68
N CYS A 168 0.26 -5.22 -11.94
CA CYS A 168 0.53 -5.29 -10.51
C CYS A 168 2.04 -5.27 -10.22
N LEU A 169 2.82 -6.04 -10.99
CA LEU A 169 4.28 -6.10 -10.86
C LEU A 169 4.90 -4.72 -11.12
N SER A 170 4.47 -4.05 -12.20
CA SER A 170 4.93 -2.70 -12.56
C SER A 170 4.55 -1.66 -11.50
N ALA A 171 3.33 -1.73 -10.98
CA ALA A 171 2.84 -0.82 -9.94
C ALA A 171 3.67 -0.94 -8.66
N CYS A 172 3.99 -2.17 -8.22
CA CYS A 172 4.84 -2.41 -7.06
C CYS A 172 6.26 -1.87 -7.27
N ARG A 173 6.88 -2.09 -8.45
CA ARG A 173 8.21 -1.56 -8.76
C ARG A 173 8.25 -0.03 -8.67
N TYR A 174 7.30 0.64 -9.32
CA TYR A 174 7.22 2.10 -9.32
C TYR A 174 6.92 2.66 -7.92
N MET A 175 5.94 2.09 -7.23
CA MET A 175 5.54 2.55 -5.90
C MET A 175 6.67 2.39 -4.88
N ALA A 176 7.40 1.26 -4.89
CA ALA A 176 8.53 1.05 -3.98
C ALA A 176 9.68 2.04 -4.24
N LEU A 177 9.95 2.37 -5.52
CA LEU A 177 10.94 3.39 -5.88
C LEU A 177 10.54 4.76 -5.34
N VAL A 178 9.29 5.19 -5.53
CA VAL A 178 8.76 6.47 -5.02
C VAL A 178 8.83 6.52 -3.49
N LEU A 179 8.34 5.48 -2.81
CA LEU A 179 8.38 5.40 -1.34
C LEU A 179 9.81 5.47 -0.80
N SER A 180 10.74 4.75 -1.41
CA SER A 180 12.15 4.78 -0.99
C SER A 180 12.78 6.16 -1.17
N ALA A 181 12.48 6.86 -2.27
CA ALA A 181 12.94 8.23 -2.49
C ALA A 181 12.38 9.20 -1.45
N LEU A 182 11.08 9.10 -1.13
CA LEU A 182 10.44 9.91 -0.09
C LEU A 182 11.04 9.61 1.29
N ILE A 183 11.33 8.36 1.63
CA ILE A 183 12.02 7.96 2.87
C ILE A 183 13.42 8.61 2.93
N HIS A 184 14.12 8.71 1.80
CA HIS A 184 15.40 9.41 1.72
C HIS A 184 15.30 10.94 1.79
N GLY A 185 14.08 11.49 1.77
CA GLY A 185 13.82 12.92 1.88
C GLY A 185 13.95 13.67 0.55
N GLU A 186 13.89 12.96 -0.58
CA GLU A 186 13.79 13.59 -1.90
C GLU A 186 12.53 14.45 -2.00
N ASP A 187 12.62 15.55 -2.72
CA ASP A 187 11.49 16.44 -2.92
C ASP A 187 10.37 15.76 -3.71
N ARG A 188 9.14 15.87 -3.19
CA ARG A 188 7.94 15.24 -3.76
C ARG A 188 7.70 15.64 -5.22
N SER A 189 7.88 16.91 -5.54
CA SER A 189 7.65 17.42 -6.90
C SER A 189 8.67 16.84 -7.90
N LYS A 190 9.90 16.64 -7.45
CA LYS A 190 10.97 15.99 -8.21
C LYS A 190 10.68 14.50 -8.40
N VAL A 191 10.35 13.77 -7.34
CA VAL A 191 10.06 12.32 -7.37
C VAL A 191 8.87 11.98 -8.26
N LEU A 192 7.86 12.83 -8.28
CA LEU A 192 6.66 12.67 -9.11
C LEU A 192 6.78 13.29 -10.51
N SER A 193 7.98 13.77 -10.91
CA SER A 193 8.20 14.32 -12.24
C SER A 193 8.46 13.21 -13.27
N SER A 194 7.90 13.36 -14.49
CA SER A 194 8.18 12.47 -15.61
C SER A 194 9.66 12.47 -16.05
N SER A 195 10.41 13.53 -15.67
CA SER A 195 11.86 13.66 -15.96
C SER A 195 12.74 13.17 -14.81
N TRP A 196 12.17 12.51 -13.80
CA TRP A 196 12.96 12.00 -12.68
C TRP A 196 13.90 10.87 -13.12
N GLY A 197 15.21 11.07 -12.90
CA GLY A 197 16.25 10.14 -13.36
C GLY A 197 16.05 8.68 -12.90
N PRO A 198 15.76 8.41 -11.61
CA PRO A 198 15.49 7.06 -11.14
C PRO A 198 14.29 6.36 -11.81
N LEU A 199 13.26 7.10 -12.25
CA LEU A 199 12.17 6.53 -13.05
C LEU A 199 12.67 6.05 -14.41
N ALA A 200 13.55 6.82 -15.06
CA ALA A 200 14.16 6.42 -16.33
C ALA A 200 15.04 5.18 -16.16
N GLU A 201 15.82 5.11 -15.07
CA GLU A 201 16.63 3.94 -14.72
C GLU A 201 15.76 2.70 -14.48
N LEU A 202 14.71 2.82 -13.64
CA LEU A 202 13.76 1.73 -13.38
C LEU A 202 13.17 1.19 -14.69
N ASN A 203 12.72 2.09 -15.56
CA ASN A 203 12.09 1.72 -16.84
C ASN A 203 13.06 1.09 -17.83
N ALA A 204 14.36 1.43 -17.75
CA ALA A 204 15.43 0.83 -18.56
C ALA A 204 15.79 -0.59 -18.09
N VAL A 205 15.71 -0.87 -16.78
CA VAL A 205 15.95 -2.22 -16.22
C VAL A 205 14.89 -3.21 -16.69
N LYS A 206 13.63 -2.84 -16.51
CA LYS A 206 12.46 -3.60 -17.00
C LYS A 206 11.35 -2.59 -17.30
N PRO A 207 10.91 -2.46 -18.57
CA PRO A 207 9.85 -1.52 -18.91
C PRO A 207 8.61 -1.67 -18.02
N LEU A 208 8.08 -0.56 -17.55
CA LEU A 208 6.81 -0.56 -16.86
C LEU A 208 5.68 -0.84 -17.83
N HIS A 209 4.63 -1.50 -17.36
CA HIS A 209 3.41 -1.66 -18.14
C HIS A 209 2.90 -0.28 -18.61
N PRO A 210 2.46 -0.10 -19.88
CA PRO A 210 2.14 1.22 -20.43
C PRO A 210 1.18 2.05 -19.58
N LEU A 211 0.17 1.43 -18.97
CA LEU A 211 -0.78 2.12 -18.09
C LEU A 211 -0.14 2.61 -16.79
N VAL A 212 0.76 1.83 -16.21
CA VAL A 212 1.50 2.24 -15.01
C VAL A 212 2.53 3.33 -15.37
N LEU A 213 3.17 3.22 -16.52
CA LEU A 213 4.08 4.27 -17.03
C LEU A 213 3.35 5.59 -17.21
N ALA A 214 2.13 5.58 -17.76
CA ALA A 214 1.31 6.79 -17.89
C ALA A 214 1.03 7.44 -16.51
N VAL A 215 0.74 6.65 -15.49
CA VAL A 215 0.60 7.15 -14.11
C VAL A 215 1.91 7.73 -13.61
N ALA A 216 3.03 7.03 -13.79
CA ALA A 216 4.36 7.49 -13.39
C ALA A 216 4.78 8.79 -14.11
N GLN A 217 4.29 9.01 -15.32
CA GLN A 217 4.51 10.22 -16.12
C GLN A 217 3.57 11.38 -15.76
N GLY A 218 2.60 11.15 -14.86
CA GLY A 218 1.81 12.23 -14.27
C GLY A 218 0.35 12.31 -14.74
N SER A 219 -0.24 11.25 -15.33
CA SER A 219 -1.65 11.24 -15.76
C SER A 219 -2.62 11.60 -14.63
N PHE A 220 -2.26 11.35 -13.38
CA PHE A 220 -3.02 11.74 -12.20
C PHE A 220 -3.21 13.27 -12.06
N ARG A 221 -2.39 14.10 -12.71
CA ARG A 221 -2.55 15.57 -12.70
C ARG A 221 -3.56 16.08 -13.72
N GLU A 222 -3.84 15.25 -14.72
CA GLU A 222 -4.70 15.62 -15.85
C GLU A 222 -6.15 15.22 -15.61
N LYS A 223 -6.42 14.45 -14.55
CA LYS A 223 -7.74 13.90 -14.24
C LYS A 223 -8.30 14.44 -12.94
N THR A 224 -9.61 14.54 -12.90
CA THR A 224 -10.38 14.83 -11.68
C THR A 224 -11.60 13.92 -11.64
N PRO A 225 -12.24 13.68 -10.48
CA PRO A 225 -13.52 12.99 -10.45
C PRO A 225 -14.57 13.64 -11.37
N PRO A 226 -15.40 12.88 -12.10
CA PRO A 226 -15.57 11.42 -12.02
C PRO A 226 -14.65 10.60 -12.95
N ALA A 227 -13.78 11.24 -13.75
CA ALA A 227 -12.84 10.54 -14.63
C ALA A 227 -11.72 9.84 -13.84
N LEU A 228 -11.34 10.41 -12.70
CA LEU A 228 -10.43 9.79 -11.72
C LEU A 228 -11.26 9.00 -10.71
N ARG A 229 -10.91 7.75 -10.46
CA ARG A 229 -11.63 6.85 -9.56
C ARG A 229 -10.68 6.04 -8.68
N GLY A 230 -11.05 5.87 -7.41
CA GLY A 230 -10.41 4.95 -6.49
C GLY A 230 -11.09 3.58 -6.55
N SER A 231 -10.78 2.77 -7.56
CA SER A 231 -11.38 1.44 -7.72
C SER A 231 -10.38 0.34 -7.33
N GLY A 232 -10.87 -0.88 -7.17
CA GLY A 232 -10.05 -2.08 -6.90
C GLY A 232 -9.04 -2.45 -8.01
N TRP A 233 -9.04 -1.75 -9.16
CA TRP A 233 -8.06 -1.95 -10.20
C TRP A 233 -6.75 -1.22 -9.86
N VAL A 234 -5.63 -1.95 -9.87
CA VAL A 234 -4.31 -1.47 -9.42
C VAL A 234 -3.89 -0.13 -10.04
N VAL A 235 -4.16 0.07 -11.35
CA VAL A 235 -3.77 1.30 -12.06
C VAL A 235 -4.59 2.49 -11.58
N GLN A 236 -5.91 2.35 -11.44
CA GLN A 236 -6.78 3.41 -10.95
C GLN A 236 -6.54 3.72 -9.48
N SER A 237 -6.34 2.69 -8.65
CA SER A 237 -6.02 2.86 -7.23
C SER A 237 -4.71 3.65 -7.03
N LEU A 238 -3.65 3.29 -7.78
CA LEU A 238 -2.38 4.01 -7.74
C LEU A 238 -2.51 5.46 -8.25
N GLU A 239 -3.21 5.66 -9.37
CA GLU A 239 -3.45 6.98 -9.95
C GLU A 239 -4.23 7.89 -8.98
N ALA A 240 -5.29 7.35 -8.38
CA ALA A 240 -6.12 8.08 -7.41
C ALA A 240 -5.36 8.44 -6.13
N ALA A 241 -4.54 7.51 -5.61
CA ALA A 241 -3.70 7.77 -4.45
C ALA A 241 -2.66 8.87 -4.71
N LEU A 242 -2.01 8.86 -5.88
CA LEU A 242 -1.07 9.91 -6.28
C LEU A 242 -1.76 11.25 -6.54
N TRP A 243 -2.96 11.26 -7.11
CA TRP A 243 -3.78 12.46 -7.26
C TRP A 243 -4.12 13.10 -5.91
N ALA A 244 -4.46 12.29 -4.92
CA ALA A 244 -4.76 12.80 -3.59
C ALA A 244 -3.50 13.34 -2.88
N PHE A 245 -2.35 12.71 -3.10
CA PHE A 245 -1.09 13.01 -2.43
C PHE A 245 -0.32 14.19 -3.04
N HIS A 246 -0.28 14.34 -4.37
CA HIS A 246 0.74 15.14 -5.08
C HIS A 246 0.80 16.63 -4.70
N ASP A 247 -0.32 17.24 -4.34
CA ASP A 247 -0.47 18.66 -4.00
C ASP A 247 -0.91 18.91 -2.55
N ALA A 248 -1.21 17.86 -1.79
CA ALA A 248 -1.67 17.96 -0.42
C ALA A 248 -0.63 18.68 0.48
N THR A 249 -1.12 19.56 1.35
CA THR A 249 -0.29 20.35 2.27
C THR A 249 -0.11 19.70 3.63
N SER A 250 -0.90 18.67 3.93
CA SER A 250 -0.80 17.85 5.14
C SER A 250 -1.09 16.38 4.86
N PHE A 251 -0.69 15.52 5.79
CA PHE A 251 -1.04 14.10 5.77
C PHE A 251 -2.56 13.90 5.73
N GLU A 252 -3.26 14.60 6.63
CA GLU A 252 -4.72 14.50 6.76
C GLU A 252 -5.44 14.90 5.47
N GLU A 253 -5.05 16.01 4.85
CA GLU A 253 -5.60 16.45 3.57
C GLU A 253 -5.44 15.38 2.49
N ALA A 254 -4.26 14.80 2.35
CA ALA A 254 -4.01 13.75 1.36
C ALA A 254 -4.92 12.54 1.55
N VAL A 255 -4.98 12.02 2.77
CA VAL A 255 -5.74 10.79 3.07
C VAL A 255 -7.24 11.03 2.96
N LEU A 256 -7.76 12.13 3.51
CA LEU A 256 -9.18 12.45 3.42
C LEU A 256 -9.64 12.74 1.99
N LYS A 257 -8.76 13.32 1.16
CA LYS A 257 -8.99 13.51 -0.29
C LYS A 257 -9.11 12.15 -1.02
N ALA A 258 -8.32 11.15 -0.62
CA ALA A 258 -8.43 9.79 -1.14
C ALA A 258 -9.72 9.11 -0.68
N VAL A 259 -10.05 9.16 0.61
CA VAL A 259 -11.29 8.59 1.19
C VAL A 259 -12.54 9.15 0.51
N ALA A 260 -12.54 10.46 0.19
CA ALA A 260 -13.68 11.13 -0.43
C ALA A 260 -14.03 10.59 -1.83
N LEU A 261 -13.14 9.81 -2.46
CA LEU A 261 -13.41 9.15 -3.74
C LEU A 261 -14.42 8.00 -3.63
N GLY A 262 -14.67 7.45 -2.43
CA GLY A 262 -15.56 6.29 -2.28
C GLY A 262 -15.04 5.07 -3.06
N ASP A 263 -15.94 4.25 -3.60
CA ASP A 263 -15.61 3.00 -4.28
C ASP A 263 -14.74 2.10 -3.36
N ASP A 264 -13.48 1.85 -3.70
CA ASP A 264 -12.48 1.13 -2.90
C ASP A 264 -11.68 2.14 -2.05
N ALA A 265 -12.40 2.75 -1.10
CA ALA A 265 -11.93 3.94 -0.38
C ALA A 265 -10.82 3.63 0.61
N ASP A 266 -10.87 2.51 1.30
CA ASP A 266 -9.88 2.05 2.27
C ASP A 266 -8.54 1.75 1.59
N THR A 267 -8.54 0.91 0.54
CA THR A 267 -7.32 0.63 -0.21
C THR A 267 -6.75 1.88 -0.89
N THR A 268 -7.59 2.71 -1.51
CA THR A 268 -7.10 3.97 -2.12
C THR A 268 -6.45 4.89 -1.09
N ALA A 269 -7.07 5.00 0.10
CA ALA A 269 -6.52 5.79 1.19
C ALA A 269 -5.32 5.13 1.87
N ALA A 270 -5.26 3.80 1.96
CA ALA A 270 -4.08 3.08 2.45
C ALA A 270 -2.86 3.29 1.52
N VAL A 271 -3.05 3.21 0.21
CA VAL A 271 -1.98 3.51 -0.77
C VAL A 271 -1.55 4.98 -0.69
N CYS A 272 -2.49 5.92 -0.60
CA CYS A 272 -2.19 7.34 -0.39
C CYS A 272 -1.47 7.57 0.94
N GLY A 273 -1.91 6.91 2.01
CA GLY A 273 -1.33 6.99 3.34
C GLY A 273 0.13 6.54 3.41
N GLN A 274 0.52 5.55 2.60
CA GLN A 274 1.92 5.14 2.47
C GLN A 274 2.78 6.30 1.92
N PHE A 275 2.34 6.95 0.84
CA PHE A 275 3.05 8.09 0.26
C PHE A 275 3.08 9.30 1.18
N ALA A 276 1.92 9.68 1.72
CA ALA A 276 1.77 10.81 2.62
C ALA A 276 2.58 10.60 3.91
N GLY A 277 2.52 9.40 4.49
CA GLY A 277 3.29 9.05 5.67
C GLY A 277 4.80 9.07 5.42
N ALA A 278 5.26 8.56 4.28
CA ALA A 278 6.68 8.65 3.90
C ALA A 278 7.14 10.11 3.69
N TRP A 279 6.25 10.99 3.20
CA TRP A 279 6.57 12.39 2.97
C TRP A 279 6.48 13.24 4.23
N PHE A 280 5.38 13.19 4.96
CA PHE A 280 5.14 14.00 6.16
C PHE A 280 5.73 13.39 7.44
N GLY A 281 6.13 12.12 7.43
CA GLY A 281 6.61 11.35 8.58
C GLY A 281 5.49 10.97 9.55
N GLU A 282 5.79 10.11 10.53
CA GLU A 282 4.89 9.84 11.66
C GLU A 282 4.54 11.12 12.42
N SER A 283 5.50 12.00 12.59
CA SER A 283 5.32 13.29 13.27
C SER A 283 4.34 14.23 12.57
N GLY A 284 4.12 14.05 11.27
CA GLY A 284 3.13 14.79 10.48
C GLY A 284 1.73 14.20 10.49
N ILE A 285 1.54 13.00 11.02
CA ILE A 285 0.22 12.38 11.20
C ILE A 285 -0.42 12.97 12.47
N PRO A 286 -1.65 13.52 12.43
CA PRO A 286 -2.33 14.04 13.60
C PRO A 286 -2.36 13.03 14.77
N SER A 287 -2.12 13.52 15.99
CA SER A 287 -2.09 12.64 17.18
C SER A 287 -3.41 11.91 17.40
N SER A 288 -4.55 12.58 17.12
CA SER A 288 -5.87 11.97 17.19
C SER A 288 -6.03 10.76 16.28
N LEU A 289 -5.43 10.78 15.08
CA LEU A 289 -5.45 9.64 14.15
C LEU A 289 -4.51 8.53 14.61
N ARG A 290 -3.32 8.87 15.14
CA ARG A 290 -2.40 7.84 15.65
C ARG A 290 -2.93 7.15 16.92
N GLU A 291 -3.44 7.93 17.87
CA GLU A 291 -3.93 7.44 19.15
C GLU A 291 -5.29 6.72 19.02
N GLY A 292 -6.10 7.09 18.02
CA GLY A 292 -7.38 6.44 17.73
C GLY A 292 -7.26 5.15 16.92
N LEU A 293 -6.07 4.81 16.40
CA LEU A 293 -5.85 3.62 15.59
C LEU A 293 -5.83 2.36 16.48
N ALA A 294 -6.69 1.41 16.15
CA ALA A 294 -6.77 0.14 16.87
C ALA A 294 -5.49 -0.67 16.66
N ARG A 295 -5.12 -1.49 17.66
CA ARG A 295 -3.99 -2.40 17.59
C ARG A 295 -2.67 -1.73 17.16
N TYR A 296 -2.45 -0.52 17.64
CA TYR A 296 -1.19 0.20 17.42
C TYR A 296 0.05 -0.59 17.92
N ASP A 297 -0.16 -1.48 18.91
CA ASP A 297 0.83 -2.44 19.38
C ASP A 297 1.42 -3.29 18.26
N MET A 298 0.58 -3.81 17.35
CA MET A 298 1.02 -4.64 16.22
C MET A 298 1.85 -3.84 15.21
N LEU A 299 1.44 -2.60 14.93
CA LEU A 299 2.18 -1.71 14.03
C LEU A 299 3.55 -1.34 14.61
N TYR A 300 3.59 -1.06 15.91
CA TYR A 300 4.84 -0.74 16.60
C TYR A 300 5.81 -1.94 16.56
N GLU A 301 5.35 -3.14 16.88
CA GLU A 301 6.16 -4.36 16.80
C GLU A 301 6.70 -4.61 15.38
N ALA A 302 5.85 -4.47 14.37
CA ALA A 302 6.23 -4.63 12.96
C ALA A 302 7.33 -3.62 12.55
N LEU A 303 7.18 -2.36 12.94
CA LEU A 303 8.16 -1.30 12.66
C LEU A 303 9.49 -1.54 13.34
N GLU A 304 9.50 -1.91 14.63
CA GLU A 304 10.75 -2.22 15.35
C GLU A 304 11.46 -3.42 14.71
N GLY A 305 10.71 -4.45 14.26
CA GLY A 305 11.28 -5.59 13.55
C GLY A 305 11.84 -5.23 12.16
N LEU A 306 11.14 -4.42 11.37
CA LEU A 306 11.61 -3.99 10.06
C LEU A 306 12.85 -3.09 10.11
N MET A 307 12.97 -2.28 11.16
CA MET A 307 14.06 -1.31 11.33
C MET A 307 15.19 -1.82 12.22
N ALA A 308 15.11 -3.04 12.75
CA ALA A 308 16.22 -3.69 13.42
C ALA A 308 17.41 -3.86 12.44
N GLU A 309 18.63 -3.59 12.93
CA GLU A 309 19.89 -3.72 12.17
C GLU A 309 20.24 -5.19 11.88
#